data_7243d02f2cf312a3dbf2d1addfbe1ae2
#
_entry.id   7243d02f2cf312a3dbf2d1addfbe1ae2
#
_cell.length_a   1.000
_cell.length_b   1.000
_cell.length_c   1.000
_cell.angle_alpha   90.00
_cell.angle_beta   90.00
_cell.angle_gamma   90.00
#
_symmetry.space_group_name_H-M   'P 1'
#
loop_
_entity.id
_entity.type
_entity.pdbx_description
1 polymer ?
#
loop_
_entity_poly.entity_id
_entity_poly.type
_entity_poly.pdbx_seq_one_letter_code
_entity_poly.pdbx_strand_id
1 'polypeptide(L)'
;MLKTSLFADQEREAKLNKLGDALQVMEQHVDFAALAAEVDLAAPRPSRERGGRPPFPTELMVRVLLIQQLFNLSDEQMEFQLLDRLSFQRFVGLRASSQIPDRTTIWTFKERLIQAGASESVFDAVNRQLSRHGYIARGG
;
A
#
# COMPACT_ATOMS: atom_id res chain seq x y z
N MET A 1 3.07 19.65 33.17
CA MET A 1 3.74 18.90 32.12
C MET A 1 2.77 18.07 31.27
N LEU A 2 1.75 17.53 31.87
CA LEU A 2 0.85 16.62 31.17
C LEU A 2 -0.47 17.24 30.74
N LYS A 3 -0.65 18.52 30.98
CA LYS A 3 -1.92 19.20 30.66
C LYS A 3 -2.18 19.32 29.17
N THR A 4 -1.12 19.35 28.36
CA THR A 4 -1.26 19.42 26.91
C THR A 4 -1.50 18.07 26.29
N SER A 5 -1.22 16.98 27.03
CA SER A 5 -1.31 15.62 26.46
C SER A 5 -2.74 15.21 26.13
N LEU A 6 -3.72 15.71 26.89
CA LEU A 6 -5.11 15.32 26.66
C LEU A 6 -5.60 15.75 25.26
N PHE A 7 -5.35 16.99 24.88
CA PHE A 7 -5.72 17.46 23.54
C PHE A 7 -4.84 16.87 22.46
N ALA A 8 -3.55 16.68 22.76
CA ALA A 8 -2.63 16.06 21.82
C ALA A 8 -3.04 14.62 21.51
N ASP A 9 -3.48 13.90 22.53
CA ASP A 9 -3.95 12.52 22.36
C ASP A 9 -5.23 12.47 21.54
N GLN A 10 -6.16 13.40 21.77
CA GLN A 10 -7.40 13.48 20.99
C GLN A 10 -7.11 13.81 19.52
N GLU A 11 -6.19 14.73 19.27
CA GLU A 11 -5.79 15.05 17.90
C GLU A 11 -5.12 13.86 17.21
N ARG A 12 -4.31 13.14 17.96
CA ARG A 12 -3.65 11.94 17.44
C ARG A 12 -4.67 10.87 17.09
N GLU A 13 -5.64 10.64 17.98
CA GLU A 13 -6.73 9.70 17.73
C GLU A 13 -7.54 10.10 16.50
N ALA A 14 -7.87 11.38 16.37
CA ALA A 14 -8.60 11.87 15.21
C ALA A 14 -7.83 11.62 13.92
N LYS A 15 -6.52 11.84 13.93
CA LYS A 15 -5.67 11.56 12.78
C LYS A 15 -5.62 10.07 12.47
N LEU A 16 -5.48 9.24 13.50
CA LEU A 16 -5.47 7.79 13.32
C LEU A 16 -6.79 7.28 12.75
N ASN A 17 -7.91 7.83 13.24
CA ASN A 17 -9.22 7.45 12.72
C ASN A 17 -9.38 7.84 11.25
N LYS A 18 -8.89 9.01 10.86
CA LYS A 18 -8.91 9.42 9.45
C LYS A 18 -8.08 8.50 8.59
N LEU A 19 -6.91 8.09 9.07
CA LEU A 19 -6.04 7.16 8.35
C LEU A 19 -6.73 5.79 8.21
N GLY A 20 -7.34 5.31 9.29
CA GLY A 20 -8.09 4.07 9.27
C GLY A 20 -9.26 4.13 8.30
N ASP A 21 -9.95 5.25 8.27
CA ASP A 21 -11.06 5.45 7.34
C ASP A 21 -10.61 5.39 5.89
N ALA A 22 -9.47 6.00 5.58
CA ALA A 22 -8.93 5.95 4.21
C ALA A 22 -8.63 4.52 3.78
N LEU A 23 -8.03 3.72 4.64
CA LEU A 23 -7.76 2.31 4.34
C LEU A 23 -9.05 1.53 4.16
N GLN A 24 -10.04 1.77 5.00
CA GLN A 24 -11.35 1.12 4.90
C GLN A 24 -12.05 1.48 3.60
N VAL A 25 -12.00 2.74 3.21
CA VAL A 25 -12.59 3.18 1.95
C VAL A 25 -11.96 2.45 0.77
N MET A 26 -10.63 2.36 0.75
CA MET A 26 -9.94 1.64 -0.31
C MET A 26 -10.32 0.15 -0.31
N GLU A 27 -10.39 -0.47 0.87
CA GLU A 27 -10.76 -1.88 0.97
C GLU A 27 -12.14 -2.16 0.41
N GLN A 28 -13.08 -1.26 0.66
CA GLN A 28 -14.47 -1.44 0.24
C GLN A 28 -14.69 -1.16 -1.24
N HIS A 29 -13.94 -0.24 -1.84
CA HIS A 29 -14.27 0.30 -3.14
C HIS A 29 -13.23 0.02 -4.23
N VAL A 30 -12.09 -0.54 -3.88
CA VAL A 30 -11.04 -0.86 -4.86
C VAL A 30 -10.95 -2.37 -5.01
N ASP A 31 -11.00 -2.82 -6.25
CA ASP A 31 -10.84 -4.25 -6.56
C ASP A 31 -9.35 -4.56 -6.71
N PHE A 32 -8.70 -4.87 -5.61
CA PHE A 32 -7.27 -5.12 -5.59
C PHE A 32 -6.88 -6.39 -6.36
N ALA A 33 -7.76 -7.39 -6.37
CA ALA A 33 -7.49 -8.62 -7.12
C ALA A 33 -7.43 -8.32 -8.63
N ALA A 34 -8.34 -7.50 -9.11
CA ALA A 34 -8.33 -7.10 -10.52
C ALA A 34 -7.10 -6.26 -10.86
N LEU A 35 -6.72 -5.34 -9.97
CA LEU A 35 -5.51 -4.54 -10.16
C LEU A 35 -4.26 -5.43 -10.20
N ALA A 36 -4.18 -6.39 -9.31
CA ALA A 36 -3.05 -7.31 -9.28
C ALA A 36 -2.95 -8.12 -10.58
N ALA A 37 -4.09 -8.56 -11.10
CA ALA A 37 -4.12 -9.28 -12.36
C ALA A 37 -3.63 -8.40 -13.51
N GLU A 38 -4.04 -7.15 -13.56
CA GLU A 38 -3.58 -6.20 -14.58
C GLU A 38 -2.08 -5.95 -14.47
N VAL A 39 -1.58 -5.84 -13.24
CA VAL A 39 -0.13 -5.65 -13.02
C VAL A 39 0.64 -6.87 -13.51
N ASP A 40 0.18 -8.07 -13.20
CA ASP A 40 0.87 -9.27 -13.63
C ASP A 40 0.89 -9.44 -15.16
N LEU A 41 -0.14 -8.95 -15.84
CA LEU A 41 -0.17 -8.96 -17.30
C LEU A 41 0.79 -7.93 -17.89
N ALA A 42 0.82 -6.72 -17.33
CA ALA A 42 1.67 -5.63 -17.82
C ALA A 42 3.13 -5.81 -17.44
N ALA A 43 3.38 -6.37 -16.28
CA ALA A 43 4.72 -6.52 -15.71
C ALA A 43 4.89 -7.95 -15.16
N PRO A 44 5.08 -8.95 -16.06
CA PRO A 44 5.21 -10.34 -15.62
C PRO A 44 6.33 -10.53 -14.62
N ARG A 45 6.12 -11.46 -13.69
CA ARG A 45 7.12 -11.77 -12.67
C ARG A 45 8.33 -12.42 -13.29
N PRO A 46 9.53 -12.14 -12.74
CA PRO A 46 10.73 -12.84 -13.18
C PRO A 46 10.62 -14.35 -12.95
N SER A 47 11.34 -15.12 -13.78
CA SER A 47 11.42 -16.56 -13.63
C SER A 47 12.02 -16.94 -12.28
N ARG A 48 11.47 -18.02 -11.68
CA ARG A 48 11.97 -18.55 -10.42
C ARG A 48 12.84 -19.79 -10.61
N GLU A 49 13.36 -20.00 -11.79
CA GLU A 49 14.16 -21.20 -12.12
C GLU A 49 15.41 -21.34 -11.26
N ARG A 50 15.94 -20.20 -10.77
CA ARG A 50 17.15 -20.22 -9.94
C ARG A 50 16.86 -20.43 -8.47
N GLY A 51 15.59 -20.67 -8.11
CA GLY A 51 15.20 -20.82 -6.73
C GLY A 51 15.14 -19.47 -6.02
N GLY A 52 15.22 -19.50 -4.70
CA GLY A 52 15.16 -18.31 -3.88
C GLY A 52 13.83 -18.20 -3.14
N ARG A 53 13.71 -17.14 -2.35
CA ARG A 53 12.51 -16.89 -1.55
C ARG A 53 11.31 -16.61 -2.47
N PRO A 54 10.14 -17.23 -2.21
CA PRO A 54 8.93 -16.91 -2.96
C PRO A 54 8.63 -15.41 -2.86
N PRO A 55 8.31 -14.76 -3.99
CA PRO A 55 7.95 -13.34 -3.94
C PRO A 55 6.62 -13.15 -3.21
N PHE A 56 6.45 -11.97 -2.64
CA PHE A 56 5.15 -11.60 -2.07
C PHE A 56 4.09 -11.56 -3.18
N PRO A 57 2.83 -11.87 -2.85
CA PRO A 57 1.75 -11.76 -3.85
C PRO A 57 1.67 -10.35 -4.43
N THR A 58 1.35 -10.27 -5.71
CA THR A 58 1.23 -8.97 -6.39
C THR A 58 0.18 -8.09 -5.73
N GLU A 59 -0.96 -8.66 -5.32
CA GLU A 59 -1.98 -7.89 -4.63
C GLU A 59 -1.43 -7.23 -3.37
N LEU A 60 -0.64 -7.96 -2.58
CA LEU A 60 -0.01 -7.43 -1.38
C LEU A 60 0.88 -6.25 -1.71
N MET A 61 1.71 -6.39 -2.74
CA MET A 61 2.64 -5.33 -3.13
C MET A 61 1.91 -4.09 -3.67
N VAL A 62 0.82 -4.27 -4.38
CA VAL A 62 -0.01 -3.15 -4.83
C VAL A 62 -0.57 -2.39 -3.64
N ARG A 63 -1.06 -3.11 -2.64
CA ARG A 63 -1.57 -2.49 -1.40
C ARG A 63 -0.48 -1.72 -0.67
N VAL A 64 0.73 -2.25 -0.64
CA VAL A 64 1.89 -1.55 -0.04
C VAL A 64 2.15 -0.23 -0.76
N LEU A 65 2.16 -0.25 -2.09
CA LEU A 65 2.40 0.97 -2.87
C LEU A 65 1.32 2.03 -2.64
N LEU A 66 0.07 1.61 -2.51
CA LEU A 66 -1.02 2.56 -2.27
C LEU A 66 -0.91 3.23 -0.93
N ILE A 67 -0.55 2.49 0.12
CA ILE A 67 -0.29 3.09 1.43
C ILE A 67 0.88 4.06 1.32
N GLN A 68 1.94 3.65 0.66
CA GLN A 68 3.14 4.47 0.51
C GLN A 68 2.82 5.80 -0.16
N GLN A 69 2.00 5.77 -1.19
CA GLN A 69 1.61 6.98 -1.89
C GLN A 69 0.63 7.82 -1.06
N LEU A 70 -0.34 7.17 -0.42
CA LEU A 70 -1.34 7.87 0.36
C LEU A 70 -0.72 8.68 1.51
N PHE A 71 0.29 8.13 2.16
CA PHE A 71 0.95 8.78 3.30
C PHE A 71 2.31 9.37 2.95
N ASN A 72 2.65 9.38 1.68
CA ASN A 72 3.90 9.96 1.16
C ASN A 72 5.14 9.43 1.88
N LEU A 73 5.28 8.11 1.93
CA LEU A 73 6.37 7.46 2.63
C LEU A 73 7.47 7.04 1.67
N SER A 74 8.72 7.17 2.12
CA SER A 74 9.85 6.58 1.41
C SER A 74 9.83 5.05 1.55
N ASP A 75 10.66 4.36 0.78
CA ASP A 75 10.75 2.91 0.89
C ASP A 75 11.20 2.48 2.29
N GLU A 76 12.14 3.21 2.86
CA GLU A 76 12.62 2.93 4.21
C GLU A 76 11.54 3.20 5.26
N GLN A 77 10.82 4.30 5.13
CA GLN A 77 9.71 4.62 6.04
C GLN A 77 8.60 3.59 5.93
N MET A 78 8.30 3.14 4.71
CA MET A 78 7.27 2.14 4.50
C MET A 78 7.65 0.81 5.15
N GLU A 79 8.89 0.38 5.00
CA GLU A 79 9.40 -0.81 5.68
C GLU A 79 9.20 -0.70 7.19
N PHE A 80 9.58 0.43 7.78
CA PHE A 80 9.42 0.66 9.22
C PHE A 80 7.94 0.62 9.63
N GLN A 81 7.07 1.27 8.86
CA GLN A 81 5.64 1.31 9.17
C GLN A 81 5.00 -0.08 9.09
N LEU A 82 5.43 -0.91 8.16
CA LEU A 82 4.94 -2.27 8.07
C LEU A 82 5.38 -3.11 9.28
N LEU A 83 6.58 -2.84 9.80
CA LEU A 83 7.05 -3.52 11.01
C LEU A 83 6.28 -3.07 12.26
N ASP A 84 5.89 -1.80 12.30
CA ASP A 84 5.38 -1.18 13.50
C ASP A 84 3.84 -1.19 13.60
N ARG A 85 3.13 -1.11 12.46
CA ARG A 85 1.68 -0.88 12.47
C ARG A 85 0.87 -2.11 12.07
N LEU A 86 0.08 -2.60 13.03
CA LEU A 86 -0.84 -3.71 12.76
C LEU A 86 -1.89 -3.35 11.71
N SER A 87 -2.37 -2.11 11.71
CA SER A 87 -3.37 -1.69 10.72
C SER A 87 -2.86 -1.80 9.29
N PHE A 88 -1.59 -1.45 9.08
CA PHE A 88 -0.97 -1.59 7.77
C PHE A 88 -0.76 -3.06 7.41
N GLN A 89 -0.29 -3.85 8.36
CA GLN A 89 -0.10 -5.29 8.14
C GLN A 89 -1.42 -5.97 7.75
N ARG A 90 -2.51 -5.62 8.43
CA ARG A 90 -3.84 -6.17 8.12
C ARG A 90 -4.31 -5.75 6.74
N PHE A 91 -4.16 -4.48 6.41
CA PHE A 91 -4.60 -3.98 5.11
C PHE A 91 -3.86 -4.66 3.97
N VAL A 92 -2.54 -4.82 4.08
CA VAL A 92 -1.77 -5.43 3.00
C VAL A 92 -1.90 -6.96 2.96
N GLY A 93 -2.45 -7.57 4.01
CA GLY A 93 -2.68 -9.01 4.03
C GLY A 93 -1.55 -9.82 4.65
N LEU A 94 -0.71 -9.19 5.46
CA LEU A 94 0.32 -9.90 6.21
C LEU A 94 -0.33 -10.53 7.44
N ARG A 95 -0.33 -11.85 7.50
CA ARG A 95 -0.82 -12.58 8.66
C ARG A 95 0.39 -12.91 9.51
N ALA A 96 0.28 -12.85 10.82
CA ALA A 96 1.28 -13.32 11.79
C ALA A 96 2.61 -13.80 11.18
N SER A 97 3.01 -13.22 10.08
CA SER A 97 4.17 -13.61 9.31
C SER A 97 5.39 -12.91 9.88
N SER A 98 6.46 -13.68 9.97
CA SER A 98 7.74 -13.11 10.33
C SER A 98 8.35 -12.31 9.18
N GLN A 99 7.77 -12.39 7.99
CA GLN A 99 8.32 -11.76 6.79
C GLN A 99 7.49 -10.58 6.34
N ILE A 100 8.13 -9.44 6.24
CA ILE A 100 7.54 -8.18 5.81
C ILE A 100 8.35 -7.69 4.62
N PRO A 101 7.69 -7.13 3.58
CA PRO A 101 8.46 -6.56 2.47
C PRO A 101 9.41 -5.49 2.98
N ASP A 102 10.70 -5.66 2.70
CA ASP A 102 11.68 -4.68 3.08
C ASP A 102 11.82 -3.61 2.00
N ARG A 103 12.65 -2.59 2.27
CA ARG A 103 12.84 -1.47 1.34
C ARG A 103 13.33 -1.93 -0.03
N THR A 104 14.17 -2.94 -0.07
CA THR A 104 14.68 -3.47 -1.33
C THR A 104 13.58 -4.15 -2.13
N THR A 105 12.74 -4.92 -1.46
CA THR A 105 11.59 -5.58 -2.11
C THR A 105 10.62 -4.54 -2.67
N ILE A 106 10.33 -3.50 -1.90
CA ILE A 106 9.44 -2.41 -2.32
C ILE A 106 10.03 -1.70 -3.54
N TRP A 107 11.31 -1.35 -3.46
CA TRP A 107 12.01 -0.69 -4.57
C TRP A 107 11.99 -1.54 -5.83
N THR A 108 12.28 -2.83 -5.70
CA THR A 108 12.30 -3.76 -6.83
C THR A 108 10.94 -3.84 -7.51
N PHE A 109 9.88 -3.89 -6.72
CA PHE A 109 8.53 -3.93 -7.29
C PHE A 109 8.20 -2.64 -8.05
N LYS A 110 8.54 -1.49 -7.49
CA LYS A 110 8.33 -0.21 -8.17
C LYS A 110 9.08 -0.12 -9.47
N GLU A 111 10.34 -0.58 -9.48
CA GLU A 111 11.14 -0.60 -10.71
C GLU A 111 10.51 -1.49 -11.77
N ARG A 112 9.99 -2.63 -11.36
CA ARG A 112 9.29 -3.53 -12.28
C ARG A 112 8.12 -2.82 -12.96
N LEU A 113 7.34 -2.06 -12.18
CA LEU A 113 6.21 -1.30 -12.73
C LEU A 113 6.67 -0.18 -13.66
N ILE A 114 7.70 0.54 -13.27
CA ILE A 114 8.24 1.65 -14.07
C ILE A 114 8.74 1.12 -15.41
N GLN A 115 9.52 0.05 -15.41
CA GLN A 115 10.06 -0.52 -16.63
C GLN A 115 8.99 -1.06 -17.56
N ALA A 116 7.87 -1.50 -17.00
CA ALA A 116 6.74 -1.97 -17.79
C ALA A 116 5.80 -0.85 -18.22
N GLY A 117 6.06 0.39 -17.79
CA GLY A 117 5.16 1.52 -18.06
C GLY A 117 3.82 1.42 -17.37
N ALA A 118 3.74 0.64 -16.28
CA ALA A 118 2.49 0.34 -15.60
C ALA A 118 2.26 1.16 -14.33
N SER A 119 3.24 1.97 -13.93
CA SER A 119 3.19 2.67 -12.66
C SER A 119 2.00 3.61 -12.55
N GLU A 120 1.78 4.45 -13.57
CA GLU A 120 0.69 5.41 -13.55
C GLU A 120 -0.68 4.74 -13.68
N SER A 121 -0.76 3.66 -14.46
CA SER A 121 -2.04 3.01 -14.71
C SER A 121 -2.63 2.38 -13.45
N VAL A 122 -1.80 1.91 -12.53
CA VAL A 122 -2.26 1.36 -11.25
C VAL A 122 -2.97 2.45 -10.44
N PHE A 123 -2.33 3.61 -10.30
CA PHE A 123 -2.90 4.70 -9.51
C PHE A 123 -4.13 5.30 -10.19
N ASP A 124 -4.11 5.40 -11.52
CA ASP A 124 -5.27 5.88 -12.26
C ASP A 124 -6.47 4.94 -12.08
N ALA A 125 -6.23 3.64 -12.07
CA ALA A 125 -7.30 2.67 -11.86
C ALA A 125 -7.92 2.80 -10.47
N VAL A 126 -7.10 2.99 -9.44
CA VAL A 126 -7.59 3.24 -8.09
C VAL A 126 -8.43 4.50 -8.05
N ASN A 127 -7.93 5.58 -8.63
CA ASN A 127 -8.64 6.85 -8.65
C ASN A 127 -9.99 6.74 -9.36
N ARG A 128 -10.05 6.01 -10.47
CA ARG A 128 -11.31 5.79 -11.17
C ARG A 128 -12.32 5.03 -10.32
N GLN A 129 -11.87 3.99 -9.63
CA GLN A 129 -12.76 3.20 -8.78
C GLN A 129 -13.28 4.00 -7.60
N LEU A 130 -12.41 4.79 -6.96
CA LEU A 130 -12.83 5.65 -5.87
C LEU A 130 -13.80 6.74 -6.33
N SER A 131 -13.56 7.30 -7.51
CA SER A 131 -14.44 8.33 -8.08
C SER A 131 -15.85 7.80 -8.35
N ARG A 132 -15.97 6.55 -8.80
CA ARG A 132 -17.28 5.92 -9.03
C ARG A 132 -18.12 5.86 -7.75
N HIS A 133 -17.48 5.82 -6.61
CA HIS A 133 -18.17 5.75 -5.32
C HIS A 133 -18.19 7.10 -4.60
N GLY A 134 -17.90 8.19 -5.30
CA GLY A 134 -17.95 9.52 -4.73
C GLY A 134 -16.72 9.96 -3.98
N TYR A 135 -15.68 9.16 -3.97
CA TYR A 135 -14.41 9.52 -3.35
C TYR A 135 -13.47 10.03 -4.43
N ILE A 136 -13.24 11.33 -4.43
CA ILE A 136 -12.37 11.93 -5.44
C ILE A 136 -10.99 12.12 -4.82
N ALA A 137 -10.01 11.43 -5.39
CA ALA A 137 -8.63 11.72 -5.07
C ALA A 137 -8.29 13.04 -5.74
N ARG A 138 -8.20 14.09 -4.94
CA ARG A 138 -7.76 15.38 -5.45
C ARG A 138 -6.25 15.30 -5.66
N GLY A 139 -5.87 15.00 -6.87
CA GLY A 139 -4.49 15.17 -7.26
C GLY A 139 -4.14 16.62 -7.08
N GLY A 140 -3.20 16.87 -6.24
CA GLY A 140 -2.80 18.20 -5.88
C GLY A 140 -2.38 19.03 -7.05
#